data_029c919629a7a3ecf26ae604b0782587
#
_entry.id   029c919629a7a3ecf26ae604b0782587
#
_cell.length_a   1.000
_cell.length_b   1.000
_cell.length_c   1.000
_cell.angle_alpha   90.00
_cell.angle_beta   90.00
_cell.angle_gamma   90.00
#
_symmetry.space_group_name_H-M   'P 1'
#
loop_
_entity.id
_entity.type
_entity.pdbx_description
1 polymer ?
#
loop_
_entity_poly.entity_id
_entity_poly.type
_entity_poly.pdbx_seq_one_letter_code
_entity_poly.pdbx_strand_id
1 'polypeptide(L)'
;MEAAAAIETHRDTLILQFERVRSYTETLCRPLAIDDFQIQSIVQTSPPKWHIAHVTWFFEAFILSRFLPEYKPFHPRFDFLFNSYYYTHGEMYPRPKRGQLSRPTVEEVHQYRASVNDRMRELMDSVDDTKWDELAFLVILGLNHEEQ
;
A
#
# COMPACT_ATOMS: atom_id res chain seq x y z
N MET A 1 28.86 -12.04 -12.84
CA MET A 1 28.14 -11.36 -13.97
C MET A 1 26.74 -11.95 -14.16
N GLU A 2 26.60 -13.26 -14.27
CA GLU A 2 25.30 -13.91 -14.54
C GLU A 2 24.27 -13.70 -13.41
N ALA A 3 24.67 -13.81 -12.14
CA ALA A 3 23.81 -13.57 -10.98
C ALA A 3 23.32 -12.10 -10.88
N ALA A 4 24.20 -11.13 -11.15
CA ALA A 4 23.84 -9.71 -11.14
C ALA A 4 22.83 -9.37 -12.25
N ALA A 5 23.02 -9.91 -13.45
CA ALA A 5 22.08 -9.74 -14.56
C ALA A 5 20.73 -10.41 -14.29
N ALA A 6 20.72 -11.56 -13.59
CA ALA A 6 19.49 -12.24 -13.18
C ALA A 6 18.72 -11.40 -12.13
N ILE A 7 19.38 -10.83 -11.14
CA ILE A 7 18.77 -9.93 -10.15
C ILE A 7 18.19 -8.69 -10.83
N GLU A 8 18.92 -8.06 -11.74
CA GLU A 8 18.45 -6.88 -12.47
C GLU A 8 17.19 -7.18 -13.29
N THR A 9 17.15 -8.32 -14.00
CA THR A 9 15.96 -8.76 -14.74
C THR A 9 14.76 -9.04 -13.82
N HIS A 10 14.99 -9.60 -12.63
CA HIS A 10 13.94 -9.82 -11.63
C HIS A 10 13.45 -8.51 -11.04
N ARG A 11 14.33 -7.54 -10.83
CA ARG A 11 14.03 -6.21 -10.32
C ARG A 11 13.10 -5.46 -11.27
N ASP A 12 13.44 -5.38 -12.55
CA ASP A 12 12.61 -4.74 -13.57
C ASP A 12 11.23 -5.40 -13.69
N THR A 13 11.19 -6.73 -13.68
CA THR A 13 9.95 -7.49 -13.75
C THR A 13 9.04 -7.19 -12.56
N LEU A 14 9.60 -7.14 -11.35
CA LEU A 14 8.82 -6.85 -10.13
C LEU A 14 8.31 -5.40 -10.11
N ILE A 15 9.12 -4.45 -10.56
CA ILE A 15 8.71 -3.04 -10.70
C ILE A 15 7.53 -2.93 -11.66
N LEU A 16 7.59 -3.58 -12.82
CA LEU A 16 6.48 -3.59 -13.78
C LEU A 16 5.21 -4.25 -13.20
N GLN A 17 5.36 -5.34 -12.44
CA GLN A 17 4.24 -5.97 -11.76
C GLN A 17 3.62 -5.05 -10.70
N PHE A 18 4.44 -4.38 -9.90
CA PHE A 18 4.00 -3.39 -8.93
C PHE A 18 3.17 -2.29 -9.61
N GLU A 19 3.70 -1.70 -10.69
CA GLU A 19 2.98 -0.66 -11.44
C GLU A 19 1.64 -1.16 -11.99
N ARG A 20 1.62 -2.37 -12.54
CA ARG A 20 0.40 -2.97 -13.09
C ARG A 20 -0.68 -3.14 -12.04
N VAL A 21 -0.36 -3.72 -10.90
CA VAL A 21 -1.35 -3.98 -9.83
C VAL A 21 -1.85 -2.67 -9.25
N ARG A 22 -0.94 -1.73 -8.95
CA ARG A 22 -1.30 -0.43 -8.39
C ARG A 22 -2.18 0.40 -9.35
N SER A 23 -1.87 0.39 -10.64
CA SER A 23 -2.68 1.07 -11.67
C SER A 23 -4.02 0.38 -11.90
N TYR A 24 -4.09 -0.95 -11.76
CA TYR A 24 -5.34 -1.69 -11.92
C TYR A 24 -6.36 -1.33 -10.82
N THR A 25 -5.93 -1.22 -9.58
CA THR A 25 -6.78 -0.74 -8.48
C THR A 25 -7.41 0.62 -8.80
N GLU A 26 -6.63 1.56 -9.34
CA GLU A 26 -7.14 2.87 -9.74
C GLU A 26 -8.13 2.77 -10.92
N THR A 27 -7.88 1.87 -11.85
CA THR A 27 -8.78 1.59 -12.98
C THR A 27 -10.13 1.07 -12.50
N LEU A 28 -10.13 0.16 -11.52
CA LEU A 28 -11.37 -0.36 -10.90
C LEU A 28 -12.18 0.74 -10.21
N CYS A 29 -11.50 1.72 -9.62
CA CYS A 29 -12.14 2.85 -8.93
C CYS A 29 -12.58 3.99 -9.86
N ARG A 30 -12.14 4.02 -11.12
CA ARG A 30 -12.42 5.10 -12.07
C ARG A 30 -13.92 5.41 -12.28
N PRO A 31 -14.85 4.42 -12.30
CA PRO A 31 -16.27 4.70 -12.44
C PRO A 31 -16.92 5.34 -11.21
N LEU A 32 -16.26 5.37 -10.07
CA LEU A 32 -16.83 5.87 -8.82
C LEU A 32 -16.86 7.40 -8.80
N ALA A 33 -18.00 7.97 -8.40
CA ALA A 33 -18.07 9.36 -7.97
C ALA A 33 -17.42 9.52 -6.58
N ILE A 34 -17.06 10.74 -6.20
CA ILE A 34 -16.37 10.99 -4.91
C ILE A 34 -17.18 10.46 -3.73
N ASP A 35 -18.49 10.63 -3.75
CA ASP A 35 -19.36 10.19 -2.66
C ASP A 35 -19.42 8.66 -2.51
N ASP A 36 -19.24 7.91 -3.61
CA ASP A 36 -19.24 6.45 -3.61
C ASP A 36 -18.08 5.88 -2.78
N PHE A 37 -16.95 6.58 -2.75
CA PHE A 37 -15.76 6.14 -2.00
C PHE A 37 -15.98 6.04 -0.48
N GLN A 38 -17.01 6.70 0.06
CA GLN A 38 -17.30 6.72 1.49
C GLN A 38 -18.35 5.66 1.89
N ILE A 39 -18.98 4.99 0.95
CA ILE A 39 -20.09 4.09 1.24
C ILE A 39 -19.60 2.79 1.86
N GLN A 40 -20.13 2.47 3.04
CA GLN A 40 -20.03 1.18 3.69
C GLN A 40 -21.41 0.53 3.65
N SER A 41 -21.63 -0.37 2.69
CA SER A 41 -22.94 -0.96 2.43
C SER A 41 -23.46 -1.86 3.54
N ILE A 42 -22.55 -2.54 4.23
CA ILE A 42 -22.83 -3.37 5.43
C ILE A 42 -21.63 -3.29 6.38
N VAL A 43 -21.86 -3.61 7.65
CA VAL A 43 -20.83 -3.50 8.71
C VAL A 43 -19.63 -4.44 8.53
N GLN A 44 -19.77 -5.49 7.73
CA GLN A 44 -18.72 -6.46 7.45
C GLN A 44 -17.76 -6.01 6.33
N THR A 45 -18.16 -5.04 5.51
CA THR A 45 -17.34 -4.47 4.45
C THR A 45 -16.67 -3.17 4.88
N SER A 46 -15.87 -2.61 4.00
CA SER A 46 -15.25 -1.29 4.21
C SER A 46 -15.47 -0.42 2.97
N PRO A 47 -15.49 0.91 3.12
CA PRO A 47 -15.60 1.81 1.98
C PRO A 47 -14.42 1.67 1.01
N PRO A 48 -14.59 1.93 -0.29
CA PRO A 48 -13.49 1.95 -1.26
C PRO A 48 -12.32 2.82 -0.81
N LYS A 49 -12.57 4.00 -0.28
CA LYS A 49 -11.54 4.89 0.28
C LYS A 49 -10.67 4.18 1.33
N TRP A 50 -11.30 3.43 2.25
CA TRP A 50 -10.58 2.69 3.27
C TRP A 50 -9.71 1.59 2.66
N HIS A 51 -10.22 0.85 1.67
CA HIS A 51 -9.47 -0.21 1.00
C HIS A 51 -8.23 0.33 0.29
N ILE A 52 -8.36 1.41 -0.47
CA ILE A 52 -7.22 2.04 -1.16
C ILE A 52 -6.14 2.48 -0.16
N ALA A 53 -6.56 3.08 0.96
CA ALA A 53 -5.65 3.49 2.01
C ALA A 53 -5.01 2.27 2.73
N HIS A 54 -5.78 1.22 2.99
CA HIS A 54 -5.29 0.01 3.67
C HIS A 54 -4.22 -0.73 2.86
N VAL A 55 -4.43 -0.96 1.56
CA VAL A 55 -3.44 -1.61 0.72
C VAL A 55 -2.20 -0.73 0.50
N THR A 56 -2.34 0.57 0.60
CA THR A 56 -1.21 1.52 0.60
C THR A 56 -0.46 1.46 1.94
N TRP A 57 -1.19 1.44 3.05
CA TRP A 57 -0.62 1.30 4.39
C TRP A 57 0.25 0.05 4.54
N PHE A 58 -0.12 -1.06 3.90
CA PHE A 58 0.69 -2.28 3.93
C PHE A 58 2.12 -2.03 3.43
N PHE A 59 2.27 -1.38 2.29
CA PHE A 59 3.59 -1.06 1.73
C PHE A 59 4.37 -0.09 2.62
N GLU A 60 3.70 0.91 3.19
CA GLU A 60 4.33 1.85 4.11
C GLU A 60 4.81 1.18 5.39
N ALA A 61 3.91 0.45 6.07
CA ALA A 61 4.17 -0.11 7.39
C ALA A 61 5.15 -1.29 7.37
N PHE A 62 5.04 -2.19 6.38
CA PHE A 62 5.84 -3.41 6.33
C PHE A 62 7.09 -3.30 5.46
N ILE A 63 7.15 -2.34 4.56
CA ILE A 63 8.28 -2.21 3.63
C ILE A 63 9.05 -0.91 3.86
N LEU A 64 8.44 0.25 3.61
CA LEU A 64 9.17 1.53 3.70
C LEU A 64 9.74 1.75 5.09
N SER A 65 8.96 1.53 6.14
CA SER A 65 9.42 1.69 7.53
C SER A 65 10.53 0.70 7.92
N ARG A 66 10.59 -0.46 7.27
CA ARG A 66 11.60 -1.49 7.54
C ARG A 66 12.90 -1.25 6.80
N PHE A 67 12.83 -0.89 5.52
CA PHE A 67 14.01 -0.76 4.65
C PHE A 67 14.64 0.63 4.67
N LEU A 68 13.90 1.65 5.09
CA LEU A 68 14.34 3.05 5.12
C LEU A 68 14.34 3.55 6.58
N PRO A 69 15.47 3.52 7.30
CA PRO A 69 15.53 3.90 8.72
C PRO A 69 15.05 5.32 9.01
N GLU A 70 15.25 6.24 8.06
CA GLU A 70 14.83 7.65 8.19
C GLU A 70 13.43 7.93 7.65
N TYR A 71 12.71 6.89 7.22
CA TYR A 71 11.36 7.06 6.69
C TYR A 71 10.40 7.55 7.77
N LYS A 72 9.66 8.61 7.43
CA LYS A 72 8.59 9.12 8.27
C LYS A 72 7.25 8.77 7.63
N PRO A 73 6.34 8.13 8.38
CA PRO A 73 5.00 7.83 7.89
C PRO A 73 4.31 9.08 7.34
N PHE A 74 3.54 8.93 6.28
CA PHE A 74 2.83 10.01 5.62
C PHE A 74 1.94 10.79 6.60
N HIS A 75 1.27 10.07 7.52
CA HIS A 75 0.45 10.67 8.54
C HIS A 75 0.48 9.84 9.84
N PRO A 76 0.64 10.45 11.02
CA PRO A 76 0.84 9.72 12.29
C PRO A 76 -0.37 8.86 12.72
N ARG A 77 -1.57 9.12 12.20
CA ARG A 77 -2.78 8.38 12.54
C ARG A 77 -3.14 7.27 11.55
N PHE A 78 -2.44 7.15 10.41
CA PHE A 78 -2.81 6.19 9.37
C PHE A 78 -2.57 4.74 9.79
N ASP A 79 -1.59 4.50 10.66
CA ASP A 79 -1.38 3.17 11.23
C ASP A 79 -2.61 2.71 12.04
N PHE A 80 -3.19 3.57 12.86
CA PHE A 80 -4.44 3.28 13.56
C PHE A 80 -5.65 3.14 12.63
N LEU A 81 -5.79 4.04 11.66
CA LEU A 81 -6.98 4.10 10.80
C LEU A 81 -7.05 2.96 9.79
N PHE A 82 -5.91 2.54 9.25
CA PHE A 82 -5.85 1.64 8.10
C PHE A 82 -5.26 0.26 8.40
N ASN A 83 -4.79 0.02 9.63
CA ASN A 83 -4.45 -1.32 10.09
C ASN A 83 -5.71 -2.21 10.16
N SER A 84 -5.57 -3.49 9.81
CA SER A 84 -6.61 -4.50 9.98
C SER A 84 -5.98 -5.85 10.32
N TYR A 85 -6.34 -6.42 11.46
CA TYR A 85 -5.84 -7.70 11.99
C TYR A 85 -4.35 -7.77 12.38
N TYR A 86 -3.57 -6.74 12.16
CA TYR A 86 -2.15 -6.72 12.53
C TYR A 86 -1.96 -6.13 13.93
N TYR A 87 -2.28 -6.93 14.96
CA TYR A 87 -2.18 -6.50 16.38
C TYR A 87 -0.78 -6.07 16.79
N THR A 88 0.26 -6.51 16.09
CA THR A 88 1.64 -6.06 16.31
C THR A 88 1.86 -4.58 16.01
N HIS A 89 0.97 -3.96 15.23
CA HIS A 89 0.93 -2.52 14.96
C HIS A 89 0.04 -1.72 15.94
N GLY A 90 -0.49 -2.37 17.00
CA GLY A 90 -1.28 -1.74 18.03
C GLY A 90 -2.78 -1.73 17.75
N GLU A 91 -3.46 -0.75 18.35
CA GLU A 91 -4.90 -0.57 18.17
C GLU A 91 -5.27 -0.21 16.74
N MET A 92 -6.46 -0.64 16.32
CA MET A 92 -6.98 -0.39 14.99
C MET A 92 -8.39 0.20 15.04
N TYR A 93 -8.73 1.01 14.06
CA TYR A 93 -10.07 1.58 13.92
C TYR A 93 -11.10 0.48 13.59
N PRO A 94 -12.22 0.40 14.34
CA PRO A 94 -13.16 -0.72 14.22
C PRO A 94 -13.88 -0.75 12.87
N ARG A 95 -13.86 -1.93 12.22
CA ARG A 95 -14.45 -2.14 10.90
C ARG A 95 -15.89 -1.63 10.76
N PRO A 96 -16.83 -1.90 11.72
CA PRO A 96 -18.21 -1.45 11.58
C PRO A 96 -18.39 0.07 11.49
N LYS A 97 -17.36 0.84 11.87
CA LYS A 97 -17.40 2.31 11.89
C LYS A 97 -16.63 2.95 10.74
N ARG A 98 -16.04 2.18 9.83
CA ARG A 98 -15.18 2.72 8.75
C ARG A 98 -15.93 3.68 7.82
N GLY A 99 -17.22 3.47 7.62
CA GLY A 99 -18.08 4.40 6.87
C GLY A 99 -18.27 5.77 7.52
N GLN A 100 -17.92 5.94 8.79
CA GLN A 100 -18.01 7.22 9.52
C GLN A 100 -16.74 8.08 9.39
N LEU A 101 -15.68 7.57 8.76
CA LEU A 101 -14.43 8.30 8.58
C LEU A 101 -14.55 9.33 7.45
N SER A 102 -14.84 10.59 7.79
CA SER A 102 -14.81 11.69 6.82
C SER A 102 -13.39 12.12 6.44
N ARG A 103 -12.41 11.82 7.29
CA ARG A 103 -10.99 12.09 7.06
C ARG A 103 -10.15 10.81 7.19
N PRO A 104 -9.11 10.64 6.37
CA PRO A 104 -8.71 11.55 5.27
C PRO A 104 -9.80 11.65 4.17
N THR A 105 -9.73 12.70 3.36
CA THR A 105 -10.54 12.81 2.13
C THR A 105 -10.07 11.81 1.09
N VAL A 106 -10.87 11.59 0.04
CA VAL A 106 -10.46 10.75 -1.12
C VAL A 106 -9.19 11.29 -1.77
N GLU A 107 -9.08 12.60 -1.92
CA GLU A 107 -7.89 13.26 -2.49
C GLU A 107 -6.65 13.02 -1.62
N GLU A 108 -6.76 13.16 -0.31
CA GLU A 108 -5.66 12.88 0.63
C GLU A 108 -5.22 11.40 0.58
N VAL A 109 -6.15 10.46 0.38
CA VAL A 109 -5.82 9.05 0.19
C VAL A 109 -5.07 8.82 -1.12
N HIS A 110 -5.48 9.48 -2.21
CA HIS A 110 -4.73 9.40 -3.48
C HIS A 110 -3.34 10.02 -3.38
N GLN A 111 -3.18 11.14 -2.66
CA GLN A 111 -1.87 11.74 -2.37
C GLN A 111 -1.00 10.79 -1.54
N TYR A 112 -1.58 10.15 -0.53
CA TYR A 112 -0.91 9.12 0.26
C TYR A 112 -0.42 7.98 -0.62
N ARG A 113 -1.30 7.44 -1.48
CA ARG A 113 -0.97 6.36 -2.40
C ARG A 113 0.15 6.76 -3.37
N ALA A 114 0.09 7.94 -3.96
CA ALA A 114 1.13 8.44 -4.85
C ALA A 114 2.49 8.57 -4.15
N SER A 115 2.50 9.15 -2.95
CA SER A 115 3.72 9.29 -2.13
C SER A 115 4.36 7.93 -1.81
N VAL A 116 3.56 6.95 -1.39
CA VAL A 116 4.05 5.59 -1.11
C VAL A 116 4.56 4.90 -2.38
N ASN A 117 3.84 5.04 -3.50
CA ASN A 117 4.27 4.47 -4.78
C ASN A 117 5.63 5.02 -5.21
N ASP A 118 5.85 6.33 -5.12
CA ASP A 118 7.11 6.96 -5.48
C ASP A 118 8.27 6.43 -4.62
N ARG A 119 8.04 6.36 -3.30
CA ARG A 119 9.05 5.83 -2.37
C ARG A 119 9.32 4.33 -2.60
N MET A 120 8.31 3.56 -2.95
CA MET A 120 8.48 2.14 -3.29
C MET A 120 9.30 1.95 -4.56
N ARG A 121 9.07 2.77 -5.61
CA ARG A 121 9.88 2.74 -6.85
C ARG A 121 11.34 3.03 -6.54
N GLU A 122 11.61 4.11 -5.82
CA GLU A 122 12.97 4.50 -5.41
C GLU A 122 13.66 3.37 -4.62
N LEU A 123 12.94 2.76 -3.68
CA LEU A 123 13.48 1.65 -2.87
C LEU A 123 13.78 0.42 -3.73
N MET A 124 12.84 -0.01 -4.58
CA MET A 124 13.03 -1.17 -5.45
C MET A 124 14.17 -0.98 -6.45
N ASP A 125 14.39 0.25 -6.92
CA ASP A 125 15.46 0.59 -7.83
C ASP A 125 16.84 0.64 -7.15
N SER A 126 16.91 1.12 -5.90
CA SER A 126 18.17 1.45 -5.22
C SER A 126 18.57 0.49 -4.09
N VAL A 127 17.71 -0.45 -3.68
CA VAL A 127 18.04 -1.38 -2.58
C VAL A 127 19.26 -2.24 -2.91
N ASP A 128 20.11 -2.46 -1.91
CA ASP A 128 21.28 -3.34 -2.03
C ASP A 128 20.86 -4.77 -2.40
N ASP A 129 21.62 -5.41 -3.29
CA ASP A 129 21.32 -6.76 -3.78
C ASP A 129 21.23 -7.80 -2.67
N THR A 130 21.96 -7.61 -1.57
CA THR A 130 21.89 -8.52 -0.40
C THR A 130 20.54 -8.49 0.31
N LYS A 131 19.75 -7.43 0.12
CA LYS A 131 18.40 -7.25 0.69
C LYS A 131 17.29 -7.47 -0.34
N TRP A 132 17.66 -7.71 -1.59
CA TRP A 132 16.68 -7.81 -2.67
C TRP A 132 15.66 -8.92 -2.47
N ASP A 133 16.08 -10.13 -2.10
CA ASP A 133 15.17 -11.28 -1.94
C ASP A 133 14.12 -11.03 -0.84
N GLU A 134 14.54 -10.41 0.26
CA GLU A 134 13.63 -10.04 1.34
C GLU A 134 12.63 -8.98 0.90
N LEU A 135 13.10 -7.94 0.22
CA LEU A 135 12.24 -6.90 -0.33
C LEU A 135 11.26 -7.47 -1.35
N ALA A 136 11.73 -8.25 -2.30
CA ALA A 136 10.91 -8.87 -3.34
C ALA A 136 9.79 -9.74 -2.75
N PHE A 137 10.11 -10.55 -1.74
CA PHE A 137 9.09 -11.34 -1.03
C PHE A 137 7.98 -10.47 -0.45
N LEU A 138 8.33 -9.38 0.25
CA LEU A 138 7.36 -8.50 0.88
C LEU A 138 6.55 -7.71 -0.16
N VAL A 139 7.16 -7.30 -1.26
CA VAL A 139 6.45 -6.64 -2.37
C VAL A 139 5.42 -7.58 -2.98
N ILE A 140 5.81 -8.83 -3.31
CA ILE A 140 4.89 -9.84 -3.86
C ILE A 140 3.74 -10.11 -2.87
N LEU A 141 4.03 -10.22 -1.59
CA LEU A 141 3.01 -10.39 -0.55
C LEU A 141 2.02 -9.23 -0.54
N GLY A 142 2.52 -7.99 -0.62
CA GLY A 142 1.71 -6.77 -0.68
C GLY A 142 0.84 -6.70 -1.95
N LEU A 143 1.39 -7.10 -3.10
CA LEU A 143 0.64 -7.15 -4.36
C LEU A 143 -0.49 -8.19 -4.31
N ASN A 144 -0.22 -9.39 -3.80
CA ASN A 144 -1.24 -10.42 -3.61
C ASN A 144 -2.32 -9.96 -2.62
N HIS A 145 -1.93 -9.24 -1.55
CA HIS A 145 -2.87 -8.65 -0.59
C HIS A 145 -3.77 -7.59 -1.25
N GLU A 146 -3.24 -6.79 -2.18
CA GLU A 146 -4.03 -5.78 -2.90
C GLU A 146 -5.00 -6.41 -3.91
N GLU A 147 -4.63 -7.52 -4.54
CA GLU A 147 -5.48 -8.23 -5.52
C GLU A 147 -6.61 -9.05 -4.87
N GLN A 148 -6.59 -9.27 -3.56
CA GLN A 148 -7.67 -9.95 -2.82
C GLN A 148 -8.89 -9.06 -2.59
#